data_6aa8cfa5de7c47bd03d9dc7f5e5ab3bb
#
_entry.id   6aa8cfa5de7c47bd03d9dc7f5e5ab3bb
#
_cell.length_a   1.000
_cell.length_b   1.000
_cell.length_c   1.000
_cell.angle_alpha   90.00
_cell.angle_beta   90.00
_cell.angle_gamma   90.00
#
_symmetry.space_group_name_H-M   'P 1'
#
loop_
_entity.id
_entity.type
_entity.pdbx_description
1 polymer ?
#
loop_
_entity_poly.entity_id
_entity_poly.type
_entity_poly.pdbx_seq_one_letter_code
_entity_poly.pdbx_strand_id
1 'polypeptide(L)'
;RRLSQDENDELLEDAVRLHREIAKKHDLIIVEGLVPTSRDAFASELNADLAKALDAKVVIVSTADIRNPEATAERIETQVRNFGGASNDRTAGVLFMRTKGLPEDSAQVPVTIDPSLRLISDTAQFSVQLQKQNASIGSENFPVIGLVPFSNTLSVPRMSDLAAHISAHWINEGDAKQRRVLHSSLIASNIEHELHKFIAGELIISASDRIDVLLASSLASSNGIPLAGLVLTEHHQPNEHVLNFCQTAIKQGLPIIHTPLSTFETAQELANLSNEIPVDDTERAEQVTRFVSSHLNPAWITQLINGSYKPRLSPSAFRHELVQKSIAAKKRIVLPEGSEPRTVEAAVICQSRGIADCILLAKPSDVAQVAENLGLTLPEGLQILDPANLIANYVKPMVARRKGKLDELQAHEQLKDSVVLGTMMLQLDEVDGLVSGAVHTTANTVRPAFQLIKTAPQYSLVSSIFFMLLPEQVVVYGDCAINP
;
A
#
# COMPACT_ATOMS: atom_id res chain seq x y z
N ARG A 1 3.36 -6.05 -11.61
CA ARG A 1 2.73 -6.77 -12.76
C ARG A 1 1.25 -6.42 -13.00
N ARG A 2 0.53 -5.74 -12.08
CA ARG A 2 -0.90 -5.41 -12.18
C ARG A 2 -1.14 -3.89 -12.33
N LEU A 3 -0.42 -3.22 -13.21
CA LEU A 3 -0.48 -1.75 -13.36
C LEU A 3 -0.98 -1.29 -14.73
N SER A 4 -1.68 -2.13 -15.49
CA SER A 4 -2.54 -1.69 -16.59
C SER A 4 -3.85 -1.11 -16.04
N GLN A 5 -4.51 -0.19 -16.76
CA GLN A 5 -5.68 0.53 -16.24
C GLN A 5 -6.80 -0.39 -15.72
N ASP A 6 -7.01 -1.56 -16.35
CA ASP A 6 -8.04 -2.52 -15.94
C ASP A 6 -7.66 -3.33 -14.69
N GLU A 7 -6.36 -3.50 -14.40
CA GLU A 7 -5.87 -4.21 -13.24
C GLU A 7 -5.73 -3.31 -11.99
N ASN A 8 -5.73 -1.98 -12.16
CA ASN A 8 -5.60 -1.03 -11.05
C ASN A 8 -6.84 -1.05 -10.15
N ASP A 9 -8.02 -1.19 -10.73
CA ASP A 9 -9.27 -1.28 -9.98
C ASP A 9 -9.34 -2.55 -9.12
N GLU A 10 -8.88 -3.69 -9.63
CA GLU A 10 -8.79 -4.94 -8.85
C GLU A 10 -7.78 -4.84 -7.72
N LEU A 11 -6.64 -4.19 -7.96
CA LEU A 11 -5.63 -3.94 -6.93
C LEU A 11 -6.20 -3.11 -5.77
N LEU A 12 -6.95 -2.06 -6.08
CA LEU A 12 -7.59 -1.20 -5.07
C LEU A 12 -8.70 -1.94 -4.31
N GLU A 13 -9.48 -2.80 -4.97
CA GLU A 13 -10.46 -3.66 -4.31
C GLU A 13 -9.79 -4.67 -3.37
N ASP A 14 -8.67 -5.27 -3.76
CA ASP A 14 -7.89 -6.17 -2.91
C ASP A 14 -7.31 -5.44 -1.69
N ALA A 15 -6.81 -4.22 -1.87
CA ALA A 15 -6.34 -3.39 -0.76
C ALA A 15 -7.47 -3.05 0.22
N VAL A 16 -8.66 -2.69 -0.28
CA VAL A 16 -9.85 -2.45 0.55
C VAL A 16 -10.25 -3.72 1.30
N ARG A 17 -10.21 -4.88 0.66
CA ARG A 17 -10.53 -6.17 1.29
C ARG A 17 -9.59 -6.47 2.45
N LEU A 18 -8.27 -6.37 2.23
CA LEU A 18 -7.26 -6.59 3.26
C LEU A 18 -7.41 -5.60 4.42
N HIS A 19 -7.60 -4.32 4.10
CA HIS A 19 -7.83 -3.28 5.12
C HIS A 19 -9.04 -3.60 5.99
N ARG A 20 -10.19 -4.00 5.39
CA ARG A 20 -11.40 -4.34 6.14
C ARG A 20 -11.24 -5.58 7.03
N GLU A 21 -10.45 -6.57 6.60
CA GLU A 21 -10.14 -7.75 7.43
C GLU A 21 -9.33 -7.35 8.67
N ILE A 22 -8.34 -6.47 8.50
CA ILE A 22 -7.49 -5.97 9.58
C ILE A 22 -8.29 -5.05 10.53
N ALA A 23 -9.13 -4.18 9.98
CA ALA A 23 -9.94 -3.21 10.71
C ALA A 23 -10.94 -3.84 11.70
N LYS A 24 -11.30 -5.11 11.50
CA LYS A 24 -12.13 -5.85 12.47
C LYS A 24 -11.43 -6.13 13.81
N LYS A 25 -10.10 -6.01 13.86
CA LYS A 25 -9.26 -6.41 15.00
C LYS A 25 -8.43 -5.27 15.57
N HIS A 26 -8.41 -4.12 14.92
CA HIS A 26 -7.54 -2.99 15.29
C HIS A 26 -8.30 -1.66 15.20
N ASP A 27 -8.09 -0.79 16.18
CA ASP A 27 -8.69 0.54 16.23
C ASP A 27 -7.97 1.55 15.32
N LEU A 28 -6.69 1.31 15.03
CA LEU A 28 -5.85 2.13 14.16
C LEU A 28 -5.07 1.23 13.21
N ILE A 29 -5.06 1.59 11.94
CA ILE A 29 -4.28 0.93 10.89
C ILE A 29 -3.35 1.97 10.27
N ILE A 30 -2.08 1.67 10.23
CA ILE A 30 -1.07 2.47 9.54
C ILE A 30 -0.74 1.75 8.23
N VAL A 31 -0.88 2.47 7.12
CA VAL A 31 -0.54 1.98 5.79
C VAL A 31 0.71 2.72 5.33
N GLU A 32 1.79 1.99 5.12
CA GLU A 32 3.01 2.54 4.55
C GLU A 32 2.85 2.66 3.03
N GLY A 33 3.03 3.88 2.52
CA GLY A 33 3.02 4.14 1.08
C GLY A 33 4.34 3.74 0.41
N LEU A 34 4.28 3.53 -0.90
CA LEU A 34 5.48 3.30 -1.71
C LEU A 34 6.35 4.56 -1.75
N VAL A 35 7.66 4.40 -1.64
CA VAL A 35 8.60 5.51 -1.78
C VAL A 35 8.75 5.85 -3.27
N PRO A 36 8.38 7.07 -3.71
CA PRO A 36 8.56 7.46 -5.09
C PRO A 36 10.05 7.54 -5.44
N THR A 37 10.46 6.80 -6.45
CA THR A 37 11.81 6.83 -7.02
C THR A 37 11.78 7.24 -8.49
N SER A 38 12.92 7.58 -9.07
CA SER A 38 13.00 7.87 -10.51
C SER A 38 12.66 6.67 -11.39
N ARG A 39 12.71 5.44 -10.83
CA ARG A 39 12.36 4.20 -11.53
C ARG A 39 10.88 3.84 -11.35
N ASP A 40 10.24 4.32 -10.28
CA ASP A 40 8.89 3.97 -9.86
C ASP A 40 7.99 5.22 -9.87
N ALA A 41 7.88 5.86 -11.03
CA ALA A 41 7.10 7.10 -11.20
C ALA A 41 5.59 6.90 -10.85
N PHE A 42 5.07 5.67 -10.98
CA PHE A 42 3.70 5.31 -10.63
C PHE A 42 3.42 5.33 -9.12
N ALA A 43 4.46 5.26 -8.26
CA ALA A 43 4.28 5.15 -6.81
C ALA A 43 3.47 6.31 -6.21
N SER A 44 3.68 7.53 -6.70
CA SER A 44 2.95 8.71 -6.22
C SER A 44 1.47 8.66 -6.57
N GLU A 45 1.11 8.21 -7.76
CA GLU A 45 -0.27 8.07 -8.21
C GLU A 45 -0.98 6.93 -7.47
N LEU A 46 -0.33 5.77 -7.38
CA LEU A 46 -0.86 4.62 -6.65
C LEU A 46 -1.08 4.93 -5.17
N ASN A 47 -0.15 5.66 -4.51
CA ASN A 47 -0.35 6.09 -3.13
C ASN A 47 -1.58 6.99 -2.98
N ALA A 48 -1.81 7.89 -3.94
CA ALA A 48 -2.98 8.77 -3.92
C ALA A 48 -4.28 7.97 -4.11
N ASP A 49 -4.29 7.01 -5.03
CA ASP A 49 -5.45 6.16 -5.28
C ASP A 49 -5.74 5.22 -4.10
N LEU A 50 -4.71 4.65 -3.47
CA LEU A 50 -4.85 3.87 -2.24
C LEU A 50 -5.41 4.73 -1.10
N ALA A 51 -4.90 5.95 -0.91
CA ALA A 51 -5.42 6.85 0.12
C ALA A 51 -6.91 7.19 -0.10
N LYS A 52 -7.34 7.36 -1.37
CA LYS A 52 -8.74 7.55 -1.74
C LYS A 52 -9.57 6.29 -1.51
N ALA A 53 -9.08 5.13 -1.96
CA ALA A 53 -9.79 3.86 -1.86
C ALA A 53 -10.04 3.46 -0.40
N LEU A 54 -9.07 3.70 0.48
CA LEU A 54 -9.13 3.39 1.91
C LEU A 54 -9.77 4.52 2.73
N ASP A 55 -10.06 5.67 2.14
CA ASP A 55 -10.43 6.93 2.82
C ASP A 55 -9.44 7.26 3.95
N ALA A 56 -8.15 7.07 3.68
CA ALA A 56 -7.11 7.24 4.67
C ALA A 56 -6.71 8.71 4.86
N LYS A 57 -6.34 9.07 6.10
CA LYS A 57 -5.64 10.32 6.38
C LYS A 57 -4.18 10.18 6.01
N VAL A 58 -3.66 11.14 5.25
CA VAL A 58 -2.29 11.09 4.72
C VAL A 58 -1.37 11.95 5.58
N VAL A 59 -0.34 11.32 6.13
CA VAL A 59 0.77 12.00 6.78
C VAL A 59 1.95 12.02 5.82
N ILE A 60 2.44 13.21 5.50
CA ILE A 60 3.63 13.36 4.67
C ILE A 60 4.87 13.22 5.54
N VAL A 61 5.75 12.29 5.20
CA VAL A 61 7.07 12.17 5.81
C VAL A 61 8.10 12.78 4.86
N SER A 62 8.81 13.81 5.30
CA SER A 62 9.76 14.55 4.47
C SER A 62 10.98 14.98 5.27
N THR A 63 11.95 15.58 4.60
CA THR A 63 13.11 16.22 5.24
C THR A 63 12.89 17.73 5.31
N ALA A 64 13.50 18.41 6.29
CA ALA A 64 13.48 19.86 6.38
C ALA A 64 14.89 20.43 6.59
N ASP A 65 15.07 21.68 6.17
CA ASP A 65 16.15 22.56 6.65
C ASP A 65 15.49 23.81 7.25
N ILE A 66 15.59 23.99 8.55
CA ILE A 66 14.93 25.13 9.24
C ILE A 66 15.54 26.47 8.83
N ARG A 67 16.74 26.49 8.23
CA ARG A 67 17.39 27.70 7.70
C ARG A 67 16.89 28.06 6.30
N ASN A 68 16.16 27.13 5.62
CA ASN A 68 15.58 27.35 4.30
C ASN A 68 14.13 26.89 4.27
N PRO A 69 13.20 27.64 4.89
CA PRO A 69 11.78 27.29 4.94
C PRO A 69 11.10 27.38 3.56
N GLU A 70 11.59 28.23 2.64
CA GLU A 70 11.05 28.36 1.28
C GLU A 70 11.19 27.05 0.50
N ALA A 71 12.41 26.51 0.35
CA ALA A 71 12.66 25.25 -0.35
C ALA A 71 11.95 24.07 0.34
N THR A 72 11.77 24.13 1.66
CA THR A 72 11.02 23.12 2.41
C THR A 72 9.52 23.19 2.06
N ALA A 73 8.93 24.39 2.03
CA ALA A 73 7.53 24.58 1.66
C ALA A 73 7.24 24.13 0.22
N GLU A 74 8.08 24.50 -0.76
CA GLU A 74 7.96 24.05 -2.16
C GLU A 74 7.99 22.53 -2.31
N ARG A 75 8.87 21.87 -1.54
CA ARG A 75 8.94 20.40 -1.52
C ARG A 75 7.65 19.79 -1.01
N ILE A 76 7.12 20.29 0.10
CA ILE A 76 5.86 19.80 0.67
C ILE A 76 4.71 20.05 -0.30
N GLU A 77 4.62 21.23 -0.91
CA GLU A 77 3.58 21.54 -1.91
C GLU A 77 3.60 20.56 -3.07
N THR A 78 4.79 20.19 -3.54
CA THR A 78 4.95 19.18 -4.58
C THR A 78 4.48 17.79 -4.11
N GLN A 79 4.84 17.38 -2.90
CA GLN A 79 4.47 16.09 -2.34
C GLN A 79 2.97 15.94 -2.08
N VAL A 80 2.29 17.01 -1.61
CA VAL A 80 0.85 16.95 -1.31
C VAL A 80 -0.04 17.08 -2.55
N ARG A 81 0.50 17.49 -3.69
CA ARG A 81 -0.27 17.79 -4.91
C ARG A 81 -1.17 16.63 -5.33
N ASN A 82 -0.66 15.41 -5.35
CA ASN A 82 -1.41 14.22 -5.75
C ASN A 82 -2.53 13.85 -4.76
N PHE A 83 -2.46 14.37 -3.53
CA PHE A 83 -3.48 14.17 -2.50
C PHE A 83 -4.49 15.33 -2.41
N GLY A 84 -4.46 16.26 -3.35
CA GLY A 84 -5.37 17.42 -3.39
C GLY A 84 -4.84 18.66 -2.69
N GLY A 85 -3.56 18.68 -2.31
CA GLY A 85 -2.89 19.82 -1.66
C GLY A 85 -2.98 19.82 -0.13
N ALA A 86 -2.26 20.74 0.52
CA ALA A 86 -2.19 20.84 1.97
C ALA A 86 -3.52 21.26 2.63
N SER A 87 -4.42 21.90 1.89
CA SER A 87 -5.77 22.29 2.37
C SER A 87 -6.80 21.19 2.23
N ASN A 88 -6.47 20.05 1.61
CA ASN A 88 -7.37 18.92 1.46
C ASN A 88 -7.59 18.25 2.82
N ASP A 89 -8.82 17.94 3.15
CA ASP A 89 -9.17 17.29 4.42
C ASP A 89 -8.61 15.87 4.58
N ARG A 90 -8.12 15.27 3.50
CA ARG A 90 -7.43 13.97 3.51
C ARG A 90 -5.98 14.09 4.00
N THR A 91 -5.33 15.24 3.80
CA THR A 91 -3.97 15.48 4.29
C THR A 91 -3.98 15.89 5.77
N ALA A 92 -3.29 15.12 6.62
CA ALA A 92 -3.36 15.26 8.08
C ALA A 92 -2.19 16.06 8.68
N GLY A 93 -1.13 16.31 7.89
CA GLY A 93 0.04 17.07 8.32
C GLY A 93 1.35 16.50 7.81
N VAL A 94 2.45 17.07 8.26
CA VAL A 94 3.81 16.68 7.87
C VAL A 94 4.68 16.36 9.07
N LEU A 95 5.41 15.25 8.98
CA LEU A 95 6.47 14.83 9.88
C LEU A 95 7.81 15.04 9.19
N PHE A 96 8.63 15.92 9.75
CA PHE A 96 9.98 16.15 9.24
C PHE A 96 10.99 15.24 9.93
N MET A 97 11.65 14.40 9.13
CA MET A 97 12.73 13.51 9.54
C MET A 97 14.07 14.08 9.08
N ARG A 98 15.14 13.78 9.81
CA ARG A 98 16.50 14.25 9.48
C ARG A 98 16.56 15.77 9.29
N THR A 99 15.89 16.52 10.15
CA THR A 99 15.79 17.97 10.06
C THR A 99 17.17 18.60 10.26
N LYS A 100 17.59 19.43 9.28
CA LYS A 100 18.84 20.18 9.34
C LYS A 100 18.66 21.52 10.05
N GLY A 101 19.73 21.99 10.70
CA GLY A 101 19.76 23.29 11.38
C GLY A 101 19.24 23.24 12.82
N LEU A 102 18.69 22.13 13.28
CA LEU A 102 18.50 21.88 14.71
C LEU A 102 19.86 21.60 15.37
N PRO A 103 20.04 21.97 16.64
CA PRO A 103 21.23 21.55 17.38
C PRO A 103 21.32 20.03 17.33
N GLU A 104 22.47 19.50 16.92
CA GLU A 104 22.77 18.09 17.09
C GLU A 104 22.56 17.72 18.54
N ASP A 105 22.05 16.51 18.80
CA ASP A 105 21.89 15.99 20.15
C ASP A 105 23.27 15.60 20.69
N SER A 106 24.13 16.62 20.81
CA SER A 106 25.43 16.50 21.43
C SER A 106 25.20 16.42 22.95
N ALA A 107 25.70 15.37 23.57
CA ALA A 107 25.64 15.05 25.00
C ALA A 107 26.23 16.13 25.93
N GLN A 108 26.30 17.40 25.50
CA GLN A 108 26.92 18.53 26.20
C GLN A 108 26.06 19.80 26.26
N VAL A 109 24.72 19.69 26.13
CA VAL A 109 23.86 20.86 26.40
C VAL A 109 23.59 20.94 27.91
N PRO A 110 23.84 22.09 28.56
CA PRO A 110 23.54 22.26 30.00
C PRO A 110 22.05 22.01 30.26
N VAL A 111 21.74 21.14 31.23
CA VAL A 111 20.42 20.69 31.68
C VAL A 111 19.64 21.84 32.35
N THR A 112 19.27 22.88 31.62
CA THR A 112 18.52 24.02 32.21
C THR A 112 17.17 24.27 31.57
N ILE A 113 16.83 23.58 30.47
CA ILE A 113 15.49 23.65 29.83
C ILE A 113 15.07 22.25 29.51
N ASP A 114 13.83 21.89 29.89
CA ASP A 114 13.20 20.62 29.50
C ASP A 114 13.25 20.46 27.96
N PRO A 115 13.90 19.41 27.43
CA PRO A 115 14.04 19.22 25.99
C PRO A 115 12.69 19.22 25.25
N SER A 116 11.61 18.76 25.89
CA SER A 116 10.26 18.77 25.33
C SER A 116 9.71 20.17 25.11
N LEU A 117 9.96 21.11 26.03
CA LEU A 117 9.52 22.51 25.90
C LEU A 117 10.27 23.25 24.79
N ARG A 118 11.58 22.97 24.63
CA ARG A 118 12.38 23.53 23.53
C ARG A 118 11.87 23.07 22.17
N LEU A 119 11.57 21.79 22.04
CA LEU A 119 11.09 21.19 20.81
C LEU A 119 9.74 21.73 20.36
N ILE A 120 8.81 21.94 21.31
CA ILE A 120 7.50 22.58 21.04
C ILE A 120 7.71 24.01 20.52
N SER A 121 8.64 24.75 21.11
CA SER A 121 9.00 26.10 20.66
C SER A 121 9.55 26.10 19.23
N ASP A 122 10.50 25.21 18.92
CA ASP A 122 11.13 25.14 17.60
C ASP A 122 10.14 24.72 16.52
N THR A 123 9.25 23.76 16.81
CA THR A 123 8.18 23.33 15.91
C THR A 123 7.19 24.45 15.63
N ALA A 124 6.75 25.19 16.65
CA ALA A 124 5.84 26.30 16.50
C ALA A 124 6.46 27.45 15.69
N GLN A 125 7.72 27.78 15.96
CA GLN A 125 8.44 28.81 15.23
C GLN A 125 8.63 28.43 13.75
N PHE A 126 8.99 27.18 13.46
CA PHE A 126 9.15 26.69 12.09
C PHE A 126 7.83 26.64 11.34
N SER A 127 6.74 26.24 12.00
CA SER A 127 5.38 26.29 11.43
C SER A 127 5.01 27.68 10.97
N VAL A 128 5.27 28.71 11.77
CA VAL A 128 5.04 30.11 11.40
C VAL A 128 5.88 30.54 10.20
N GLN A 129 7.12 30.07 10.11
CA GLN A 129 7.99 30.35 8.96
C GLN A 129 7.46 29.70 7.68
N LEU A 130 7.00 28.45 7.75
CA LEU A 130 6.39 27.75 6.63
C LEU A 130 5.08 28.41 6.17
N GLN A 131 4.23 28.87 7.11
CA GLN A 131 2.99 29.58 6.80
C GLN A 131 3.24 30.91 6.05
N LYS A 132 4.36 31.58 6.29
CA LYS A 132 4.73 32.77 5.52
C LYS A 132 5.03 32.48 4.06
N GLN A 133 5.48 31.24 3.75
CA GLN A 133 5.76 30.80 2.40
C GLN A 133 4.50 30.23 1.71
N ASN A 134 3.73 29.42 2.44
CA ASN A 134 2.43 28.89 2.01
C ASN A 134 1.49 28.81 3.21
N ALA A 135 0.40 29.58 3.18
CA ALA A 135 -0.52 29.75 4.31
C ALA A 135 -1.15 28.41 4.80
N SER A 136 -1.20 27.40 3.96
CA SER A 136 -1.79 26.11 4.31
C SER A 136 -0.80 25.20 5.05
N ILE A 137 0.51 25.30 4.77
CA ILE A 137 1.54 24.44 5.36
C ILE A 137 1.87 24.95 6.78
N GLY A 138 1.78 24.07 7.77
CA GLY A 138 1.96 24.43 9.18
C GLY A 138 0.71 25.07 9.82
N SER A 139 -0.43 25.16 9.10
CA SER A 139 -1.72 25.58 9.65
C SER A 139 -2.33 24.51 10.57
N GLU A 140 -3.45 24.84 11.23
CA GLU A 140 -4.22 23.89 12.04
C GLU A 140 -4.73 22.68 11.22
N ASN A 141 -5.05 22.91 9.95
CA ASN A 141 -5.56 21.85 9.05
C ASN A 141 -4.44 20.97 8.49
N PHE A 142 -3.23 21.51 8.36
CA PHE A 142 -2.04 20.76 7.92
C PHE A 142 -0.83 21.10 8.79
N PRO A 143 -0.80 20.62 10.05
CA PRO A 143 0.20 20.96 11.02
C PRO A 143 1.55 20.28 10.77
N VAL A 144 2.60 20.85 11.34
CA VAL A 144 3.88 20.16 11.54
C VAL A 144 3.68 19.21 12.72
N ILE A 145 3.68 17.91 12.42
CA ILE A 145 3.46 16.85 13.41
C ILE A 145 4.69 16.67 14.30
N GLY A 146 5.86 16.89 13.76
CA GLY A 146 7.14 16.81 14.49
C GLY A 146 8.32 17.25 13.66
N LEU A 147 9.39 17.63 14.37
CA LEU A 147 10.71 17.93 13.80
C LEU A 147 11.73 16.98 14.43
N VAL A 148 12.12 15.95 13.71
CA VAL A 148 13.08 14.93 14.18
C VAL A 148 14.47 15.27 13.63
N PRO A 149 15.45 15.64 14.47
CA PRO A 149 16.81 15.94 14.02
C PRO A 149 17.51 14.68 13.50
N PHE A 150 18.58 14.87 12.76
CA PHE A 150 19.45 13.75 12.38
C PHE A 150 20.29 13.35 13.61
N SER A 151 20.31 12.06 13.89
CA SER A 151 21.16 11.49 14.95
C SER A 151 22.15 10.51 14.35
N ASN A 152 23.43 10.84 14.47
CA ASN A 152 24.52 9.97 14.02
C ASN A 152 24.50 8.63 14.75
N THR A 153 24.23 8.65 16.06
CA THR A 153 24.27 7.45 16.92
C THR A 153 23.16 6.44 16.61
N LEU A 154 21.98 6.90 16.14
CA LEU A 154 20.86 6.05 15.79
C LEU A 154 20.93 5.50 14.35
N SER A 155 21.88 6.00 13.54
CA SER A 155 22.02 5.60 12.15
C SER A 155 23.10 4.53 11.93
N VAL A 156 23.79 4.10 13.00
CA VAL A 156 24.96 3.22 12.89
C VAL A 156 24.58 1.73 12.84
N PRO A 157 25.11 0.99 11.87
CA PRO A 157 24.90 -0.46 11.77
C PRO A 157 25.74 -1.23 12.80
N ARG A 158 25.35 -2.48 13.07
CA ARG A 158 26.18 -3.42 13.80
C ARG A 158 27.26 -4.01 12.87
N MET A 159 28.34 -4.51 13.45
CA MET A 159 29.36 -5.23 12.69
C MET A 159 28.80 -6.46 12.00
N SER A 160 27.80 -7.14 12.59
CA SER A 160 27.08 -8.26 11.98
C SER A 160 26.33 -7.89 10.72
N ASP A 161 25.69 -6.71 10.69
CA ASP A 161 24.90 -6.23 9.53
C ASP A 161 25.84 -5.96 8.35
N LEU A 162 26.97 -5.37 8.64
CA LEU A 162 28.01 -5.08 7.67
C LEU A 162 28.62 -6.36 7.09
N ALA A 163 28.95 -7.33 7.93
CA ALA A 163 29.48 -8.63 7.49
C ALA A 163 28.50 -9.35 6.56
N ALA A 164 27.20 -9.31 6.88
CA ALA A 164 26.16 -9.88 6.03
C ALA A 164 26.04 -9.15 4.67
N HIS A 165 26.13 -7.82 4.66
CA HIS A 165 26.03 -7.01 3.45
C HIS A 165 27.11 -7.32 2.43
N ILE A 166 28.37 -7.41 2.87
CA ILE A 166 29.50 -7.73 1.99
C ILE A 166 29.77 -9.24 1.85
N SER A 167 28.85 -10.08 2.36
CA SER A 167 28.97 -11.55 2.35
C SER A 167 30.35 -12.05 2.85
N ALA A 168 30.85 -11.43 3.93
CA ALA A 168 32.17 -11.74 4.48
C ALA A 168 32.18 -13.04 5.28
N HIS A 169 33.37 -13.64 5.37
CA HIS A 169 33.60 -14.81 6.21
C HIS A 169 34.12 -14.38 7.59
N TRP A 170 33.56 -14.97 8.65
CA TRP A 170 34.01 -14.73 10.00
C TRP A 170 35.34 -15.47 10.27
N ILE A 171 36.35 -14.69 10.66
CA ILE A 171 37.53 -15.23 11.34
C ILE A 171 37.24 -15.31 12.84
N ASN A 172 36.57 -14.28 13.37
CA ASN A 172 36.04 -14.25 14.72
C ASN A 172 34.76 -13.42 14.75
N GLU A 173 33.64 -13.98 15.15
CA GLU A 173 32.39 -13.25 15.30
C GLU A 173 32.41 -12.33 16.52
N GLY A 174 32.94 -12.80 17.64
CA GLY A 174 33.04 -12.06 18.88
C GLY A 174 31.73 -11.36 19.24
N ASP A 175 31.81 -10.08 19.59
CA ASP A 175 30.66 -9.24 19.98
C ASP A 175 30.00 -8.52 18.80
N ALA A 176 30.03 -9.09 17.58
CA ALA A 176 29.61 -8.42 16.34
C ALA A 176 28.17 -7.89 16.36
N LYS A 177 27.26 -8.55 17.09
CA LYS A 177 25.87 -8.11 17.25
C LYS A 177 25.69 -6.93 18.20
N GLN A 178 26.65 -6.68 19.08
CA GLN A 178 26.64 -5.60 20.05
C GLN A 178 27.47 -4.40 19.61
N ARG A 179 28.52 -4.64 18.81
CA ARG A 179 29.44 -3.57 18.39
C ARG A 179 28.88 -2.77 17.23
N ARG A 180 28.72 -1.48 17.44
CA ARG A 180 28.24 -0.50 16.46
C ARG A 180 29.41 0.14 15.71
N VAL A 181 29.23 0.32 14.39
CA VAL A 181 30.24 0.92 13.51
C VAL A 181 30.00 2.43 13.45
N LEU A 182 30.61 3.18 14.38
CA LEU A 182 30.47 4.65 14.44
C LEU A 182 31.22 5.34 13.32
N HIS A 183 32.42 4.85 13.02
CA HIS A 183 33.33 5.36 12.00
C HIS A 183 33.98 4.20 11.25
N SER A 184 34.52 4.47 10.08
CA SER A 184 35.28 3.50 9.31
C SER A 184 36.55 4.14 8.77
N SER A 185 37.67 3.47 8.93
CA SER A 185 38.97 3.91 8.42
C SER A 185 39.66 2.84 7.59
N LEU A 186 40.05 3.25 6.42
CA LEU A 186 40.90 2.46 5.56
C LEU A 186 42.36 2.76 5.91
N ILE A 187 43.11 1.72 6.26
CA ILE A 187 44.54 1.82 6.63
C ILE A 187 45.39 1.46 5.41
N ALA A 188 45.78 2.47 4.66
CA ALA A 188 46.57 2.30 3.44
C ALA A 188 48.05 2.67 3.62
N SER A 189 48.36 3.58 4.58
CA SER A 189 49.72 4.04 4.83
C SER A 189 50.40 3.26 5.97
N ASN A 190 51.63 3.69 6.34
CA ASN A 190 52.34 3.09 7.44
C ASN A 190 51.53 3.24 8.75
N ILE A 191 51.44 2.14 9.50
CA ILE A 191 50.65 2.07 10.74
C ILE A 191 51.01 3.16 11.76
N GLU A 192 52.27 3.58 11.81
CA GLU A 192 52.75 4.65 12.71
C GLU A 192 51.98 5.95 12.53
N HIS A 193 51.60 6.27 11.30
CA HIS A 193 50.86 7.49 11.01
C HIS A 193 49.34 7.36 11.21
N GLU A 194 48.82 6.13 11.35
CA GLU A 194 47.41 5.80 11.40
C GLU A 194 46.92 5.43 12.82
N LEU A 195 47.82 5.39 13.82
CA LEU A 195 47.47 4.98 15.19
C LEU A 195 46.35 5.81 15.80
N HIS A 196 46.19 7.08 15.42
CA HIS A 196 45.15 7.97 15.89
C HIS A 196 43.73 7.55 15.48
N LYS A 197 43.60 6.64 14.49
CA LYS A 197 42.33 6.09 14.01
C LYS A 197 41.84 4.89 14.85
N PHE A 198 42.67 4.35 15.73
CA PHE A 198 42.28 3.24 16.60
C PHE A 198 41.52 3.76 17.83
N ILE A 199 40.26 4.12 17.62
CA ILE A 199 39.39 4.68 18.65
C ILE A 199 38.14 3.81 18.86
N ALA A 200 37.36 4.08 19.89
CA ALA A 200 36.13 3.36 20.19
C ALA A 200 35.10 3.46 19.02
N GLY A 201 34.53 2.34 18.62
CA GLY A 201 33.54 2.28 17.53
C GLY A 201 34.12 2.42 16.13
N GLU A 202 35.44 2.44 15.97
CA GLU A 202 36.07 2.47 14.65
C GLU A 202 36.10 1.10 14.01
N LEU A 203 35.71 1.02 12.75
CA LEU A 203 35.90 -0.12 11.87
C LEU A 203 37.21 0.07 11.10
N ILE A 204 38.16 -0.84 11.32
CA ILE A 204 39.43 -0.82 10.60
C ILE A 204 39.31 -1.68 9.35
N ILE A 205 39.63 -1.14 8.19
CA ILE A 205 39.63 -1.82 6.90
C ILE A 205 41.07 -1.86 6.37
N SER A 206 41.59 -3.05 6.05
CA SER A 206 42.94 -3.20 5.53
C SER A 206 43.07 -4.47 4.70
N ALA A 207 44.07 -4.49 3.81
CA ALA A 207 44.42 -5.71 3.08
C ALA A 207 44.90 -6.80 4.07
N SER A 208 44.56 -8.05 3.76
CA SER A 208 44.81 -9.19 4.65
C SER A 208 46.30 -9.55 4.85
N ASP A 209 47.18 -9.07 4.01
CA ASP A 209 48.62 -9.18 4.12
C ASP A 209 49.26 -8.15 5.08
N ARG A 210 48.48 -7.15 5.52
CA ARG A 210 48.88 -6.13 6.49
C ARG A 210 48.85 -6.67 7.92
N ILE A 211 49.82 -7.53 8.25
CA ILE A 211 49.95 -8.14 9.57
C ILE A 211 50.14 -7.09 10.65
N ASP A 212 50.81 -5.98 10.37
CA ASP A 212 50.99 -4.83 11.24
C ASP A 212 49.66 -4.23 11.71
N VAL A 213 48.69 -4.08 10.80
CA VAL A 213 47.34 -3.56 11.13
C VAL A 213 46.55 -4.53 11.98
N LEU A 214 46.60 -5.84 11.66
CA LEU A 214 45.94 -6.89 12.44
C LEU A 214 46.48 -6.93 13.88
N LEU A 215 47.81 -6.88 14.07
CA LEU A 215 48.42 -6.85 15.38
C LEU A 215 48.12 -5.57 16.15
N ALA A 216 48.15 -4.39 15.50
CA ALA A 216 47.82 -3.14 16.11
C ALA A 216 46.32 -3.08 16.54
N SER A 217 45.41 -3.56 15.72
CA SER A 217 43.98 -3.67 16.07
C SER A 217 43.75 -4.57 17.27
N SER A 218 44.45 -5.71 17.29
CA SER A 218 44.40 -6.66 18.40
C SER A 218 44.97 -6.07 19.68
N LEU A 219 46.07 -5.35 19.61
CA LEU A 219 46.68 -4.69 20.73
C LEU A 219 45.78 -3.56 21.27
N ALA A 220 45.22 -2.72 20.39
CA ALA A 220 44.27 -1.68 20.75
C ALA A 220 43.06 -2.25 21.51
N SER A 221 42.45 -3.31 20.96
CA SER A 221 41.32 -4.01 21.60
C SER A 221 41.73 -4.60 22.95
N SER A 222 42.91 -5.25 23.05
CA SER A 222 43.41 -5.83 24.31
C SER A 222 43.71 -4.78 25.38
N ASN A 223 44.04 -3.56 24.97
CA ASN A 223 44.24 -2.39 25.85
C ASN A 223 42.92 -1.67 26.22
N GLY A 224 41.77 -2.24 25.87
CA GLY A 224 40.45 -1.72 26.26
C GLY A 224 39.86 -0.70 25.30
N ILE A 225 40.37 -0.56 24.07
CA ILE A 225 39.74 0.26 23.02
C ILE A 225 38.69 -0.62 22.33
N PRO A 226 37.36 -0.35 22.47
CA PRO A 226 36.33 -1.18 21.87
C PRO A 226 36.17 -0.80 20.38
N LEU A 227 37.08 -1.29 19.55
CA LEU A 227 36.93 -1.18 18.08
C LEU A 227 35.62 -1.82 17.63
N ALA A 228 34.96 -1.28 16.62
CA ALA A 228 33.78 -1.92 16.03
C ALA A 228 34.11 -3.27 15.42
N GLY A 229 35.25 -3.37 14.76
CA GLY A 229 35.74 -4.61 14.16
C GLY A 229 36.91 -4.37 13.21
N LEU A 230 37.38 -5.46 12.62
CA LEU A 230 38.42 -5.46 11.59
C LEU A 230 37.91 -6.18 10.34
N VAL A 231 38.07 -5.54 9.19
CA VAL A 231 37.80 -6.11 7.87
C VAL A 231 39.13 -6.35 7.16
N LEU A 232 39.40 -7.59 6.86
CA LEU A 232 40.55 -8.03 6.07
C LEU A 232 40.07 -8.29 4.64
N THR A 233 40.67 -7.57 3.70
CA THR A 233 40.28 -7.58 2.29
C THR A 233 41.24 -8.43 1.45
N GLU A 234 40.86 -8.73 0.19
CA GLU A 234 41.64 -9.47 -0.79
C GLU A 234 41.71 -10.98 -0.54
N HIS A 235 42.40 -11.72 -1.43
CA HIS A 235 42.30 -13.21 -1.48
C HIS A 235 43.12 -13.97 -0.44
N HIS A 236 43.97 -13.30 0.29
CA HIS A 236 44.86 -13.98 1.26
C HIS A 236 44.21 -14.05 2.63
N GLN A 237 44.21 -15.20 3.26
CA GLN A 237 43.80 -15.31 4.66
C GLN A 237 45.01 -15.13 5.60
N PRO A 238 44.83 -14.52 6.79
CA PRO A 238 45.90 -14.39 7.76
C PRO A 238 46.41 -15.77 8.20
N ASN A 239 47.72 -15.86 8.40
CA ASN A 239 48.34 -17.10 8.88
C ASN A 239 47.85 -17.42 10.31
N GLU A 240 47.60 -18.69 10.61
CA GLU A 240 47.20 -19.17 11.95
C GLU A 240 48.15 -18.73 13.06
N HIS A 241 49.47 -18.69 12.79
CA HIS A 241 50.44 -18.24 13.77
C HIS A 241 50.23 -16.78 14.17
N VAL A 242 49.86 -15.91 13.22
CA VAL A 242 49.54 -14.49 13.49
C VAL A 242 48.24 -14.38 14.29
N LEU A 243 47.21 -15.16 13.94
CA LEU A 243 45.95 -15.18 14.68
C LEU A 243 46.14 -15.68 16.13
N ASN A 244 47.10 -16.57 16.36
CA ASN A 244 47.44 -17.01 17.72
C ASN A 244 48.01 -15.88 18.58
N PHE A 245 48.72 -14.91 18.03
CA PHE A 245 49.14 -13.69 18.75
C PHE A 245 47.96 -12.78 19.08
N CYS A 246 46.89 -12.86 18.30
CA CYS A 246 45.68 -12.05 18.49
C CYS A 246 44.66 -12.67 19.47
N GLN A 247 44.93 -13.83 20.07
CA GLN A 247 44.00 -14.61 20.87
C GLN A 247 43.40 -13.83 22.05
N THR A 248 44.13 -12.90 22.65
CA THR A 248 43.60 -12.07 23.74
C THR A 248 42.45 -11.17 23.26
N ALA A 249 42.65 -10.47 22.15
CA ALA A 249 41.63 -9.63 21.56
C ALA A 249 40.43 -10.43 21.03
N ILE A 250 40.68 -11.58 20.41
CA ILE A 250 39.69 -12.57 19.95
C ILE A 250 38.80 -13.01 21.12
N LYS A 251 39.37 -13.41 22.22
CA LYS A 251 38.64 -13.81 23.44
C LYS A 251 37.91 -12.67 24.12
N GLN A 252 38.34 -11.44 23.94
CA GLN A 252 37.68 -10.22 24.40
C GLN A 252 36.59 -9.73 23.43
N GLY A 253 36.24 -10.53 22.44
CA GLY A 253 35.11 -10.28 21.54
C GLY A 253 35.40 -9.33 20.38
N LEU A 254 36.67 -9.12 19.97
CA LEU A 254 36.96 -8.33 18.77
C LEU A 254 36.44 -9.03 17.51
N PRO A 255 35.46 -8.48 16.76
CA PRO A 255 35.01 -9.08 15.52
C PRO A 255 36.05 -8.92 14.42
N ILE A 256 36.33 -10.00 13.71
CA ILE A 256 37.26 -10.00 12.57
C ILE A 256 36.59 -10.75 11.42
N ILE A 257 36.46 -10.07 10.28
CA ILE A 257 35.92 -10.67 9.04
C ILE A 257 36.96 -10.62 7.92
N HIS A 258 36.78 -11.52 6.98
CA HIS A 258 37.56 -11.57 5.75
C HIS A 258 36.61 -11.55 4.55
N THR A 259 36.94 -10.74 3.54
CA THR A 259 36.24 -10.67 2.26
C THR A 259 37.21 -10.78 1.09
N PRO A 260 36.87 -11.51 0.02
CA PRO A 260 37.68 -11.56 -1.18
C PRO A 260 37.67 -10.27 -2.03
N LEU A 261 36.80 -9.33 -1.69
CA LEU A 261 36.75 -8.02 -2.34
C LEU A 261 38.05 -7.25 -2.12
N SER A 262 38.43 -6.42 -3.08
CA SER A 262 39.51 -5.47 -2.88
C SER A 262 39.14 -4.44 -1.81
N THR A 263 40.13 -3.77 -1.25
CA THR A 263 39.94 -2.75 -0.24
C THR A 263 39.06 -1.59 -0.75
N PHE A 264 39.17 -1.23 -2.05
CA PHE A 264 38.35 -0.19 -2.65
C PHE A 264 36.89 -0.65 -2.83
N GLU A 265 36.67 -1.85 -3.39
CA GLU A 265 35.32 -2.42 -3.53
C GLU A 265 34.63 -2.57 -2.17
N THR A 266 35.36 -3.03 -1.16
CA THR A 266 34.84 -3.11 0.21
C THR A 266 34.37 -1.74 0.72
N ALA A 267 35.17 -0.70 0.55
CA ALA A 267 34.80 0.65 0.97
C ALA A 267 33.58 1.18 0.20
N GLN A 268 33.47 0.85 -1.08
CA GLN A 268 32.32 1.23 -1.90
C GLN A 268 31.04 0.49 -1.48
N GLU A 269 31.11 -0.81 -1.23
CA GLU A 269 29.96 -1.59 -0.73
C GLU A 269 29.50 -1.09 0.63
N LEU A 270 30.42 -0.76 1.54
CA LEU A 270 30.09 -0.19 2.82
C LEU A 270 29.41 1.19 2.74
N ALA A 271 29.76 2.01 1.75
CA ALA A 271 29.10 3.28 1.49
C ALA A 271 27.66 3.10 0.98
N ASN A 272 27.35 1.95 0.38
CA ASN A 272 26.02 1.58 -0.12
C ASN A 272 25.16 0.81 0.88
N LEU A 273 25.64 0.62 2.12
CA LEU A 273 24.91 -0.10 3.15
C LEU A 273 23.55 0.58 3.43
N SER A 274 22.48 -0.21 3.43
CA SER A 274 21.15 0.29 3.76
C SER A 274 21.09 0.83 5.19
N ASN A 275 20.41 1.96 5.37
CA ASN A 275 20.14 2.52 6.69
C ASN A 275 18.91 1.91 7.37
N GLU A 276 18.25 0.93 6.75
CA GLU A 276 17.13 0.21 7.35
C GLU A 276 17.56 -0.50 8.63
N ILE A 277 16.62 -0.59 9.57
CA ILE A 277 16.87 -1.28 10.84
C ILE A 277 16.57 -2.75 10.61
N PRO A 278 17.54 -3.66 10.77
CA PRO A 278 17.30 -5.09 10.68
C PRO A 278 16.25 -5.55 11.70
N VAL A 279 15.41 -6.52 11.33
CA VAL A 279 14.31 -7.04 12.16
C VAL A 279 14.78 -7.52 13.53
N ASP A 280 15.99 -8.06 13.60
CA ASP A 280 16.61 -8.56 14.82
C ASP A 280 17.36 -7.50 15.65
N ASP A 281 17.47 -6.25 15.15
CA ASP A 281 18.06 -5.12 15.87
C ASP A 281 17.00 -4.39 16.71
N THR A 282 16.42 -5.12 17.66
CA THR A 282 15.32 -4.62 18.51
C THR A 282 15.74 -3.45 19.37
N GLU A 283 17.00 -3.43 19.84
CA GLU A 283 17.55 -2.31 20.65
C GLU A 283 17.55 -1.01 19.85
N ARG A 284 18.06 -1.02 18.62
CA ARG A 284 18.05 0.16 17.74
C ARG A 284 16.61 0.56 17.39
N ALA A 285 15.74 -0.39 17.12
CA ALA A 285 14.32 -0.14 16.84
C ALA A 285 13.65 0.59 18.01
N GLU A 286 13.87 0.15 19.25
CA GLU A 286 13.35 0.81 20.45
C GLU A 286 13.94 2.20 20.67
N GLN A 287 15.25 2.37 20.48
CA GLN A 287 15.91 3.66 20.62
C GLN A 287 15.38 4.67 19.60
N VAL A 288 15.25 4.27 18.33
CA VAL A 288 14.69 5.12 17.27
C VAL A 288 13.23 5.44 17.55
N THR A 289 12.44 4.47 18.00
CA THR A 289 11.03 4.69 18.35
C THR A 289 10.89 5.72 19.47
N ARG A 290 11.66 5.59 20.55
CA ARG A 290 11.67 6.57 21.66
C ARG A 290 12.12 7.95 21.20
N PHE A 291 13.17 7.99 20.38
CA PHE A 291 13.70 9.23 19.85
C PHE A 291 12.67 9.94 18.96
N VAL A 292 12.09 9.26 18.00
CA VAL A 292 11.05 9.84 17.13
C VAL A 292 9.82 10.26 17.93
N SER A 293 9.34 9.41 18.85
CA SER A 293 8.15 9.72 19.65
C SER A 293 8.31 10.94 20.53
N SER A 294 9.53 11.17 21.07
CA SER A 294 9.82 12.38 21.86
C SER A 294 9.81 13.67 21.03
N HIS A 295 9.85 13.57 19.69
CA HIS A 295 9.82 14.70 18.76
C HIS A 295 8.46 14.91 18.09
N LEU A 296 7.45 14.15 18.46
CA LEU A 296 6.08 14.31 17.94
C LEU A 296 5.30 15.33 18.78
N ASN A 297 4.35 16.02 18.13
CA ASN A 297 3.44 16.94 18.80
C ASN A 297 2.37 16.16 19.60
N PRO A 298 2.39 16.19 20.94
CA PRO A 298 1.42 15.44 21.75
C PRO A 298 -0.04 15.86 21.53
N ALA A 299 -0.28 17.15 21.24
CA ALA A 299 -1.62 17.66 20.99
C ALA A 299 -2.22 17.07 19.71
N TRP A 300 -1.42 16.92 18.65
CA TRP A 300 -1.85 16.28 17.41
C TRP A 300 -2.21 14.80 17.64
N ILE A 301 -1.37 14.07 18.39
CA ILE A 301 -1.65 12.67 18.73
C ILE A 301 -2.97 12.54 19.50
N THR A 302 -3.16 13.42 20.51
CA THR A 302 -4.39 13.46 21.31
C THR A 302 -5.63 13.74 20.43
N GLN A 303 -5.52 14.67 19.50
CA GLN A 303 -6.57 14.97 18.54
C GLN A 303 -6.88 13.80 17.61
N LEU A 304 -5.85 13.08 17.14
CA LEU A 304 -6.01 11.90 16.30
C LEU A 304 -6.75 10.77 17.05
N ILE A 305 -6.40 10.52 18.31
CA ILE A 305 -7.02 9.47 19.14
C ILE A 305 -8.46 9.81 19.50
N ASN A 306 -8.74 11.06 19.87
CA ASN A 306 -10.06 11.51 20.35
C ASN A 306 -10.99 11.95 19.21
N GLY A 307 -10.46 12.10 18.00
CA GLY A 307 -11.24 12.54 16.84
C GLY A 307 -12.23 11.47 16.39
N SER A 308 -13.51 11.85 16.23
CA SER A 308 -14.50 10.99 15.59
C SER A 308 -14.36 11.08 14.07
N TYR A 309 -13.65 10.14 13.47
CA TYR A 309 -13.60 10.04 12.03
C TYR A 309 -14.79 9.23 11.50
N LYS A 310 -15.59 9.83 10.60
CA LYS A 310 -16.62 9.10 9.87
C LYS A 310 -16.06 8.74 8.50
N PRO A 311 -15.75 7.45 8.25
CA PRO A 311 -15.24 7.03 6.96
C PRO A 311 -16.20 7.39 5.84
N ARG A 312 -15.70 7.95 4.76
CA ARG A 312 -16.45 8.12 3.51
C ARG A 312 -16.43 6.80 2.74
N LEU A 313 -17.54 6.50 2.11
CA LEU A 313 -17.62 5.35 1.25
C LEU A 313 -16.94 5.68 -0.09
N SER A 314 -15.72 5.24 -0.27
CA SER A 314 -15.00 5.38 -1.53
C SER A 314 -15.64 4.51 -2.63
N PRO A 315 -15.47 4.85 -3.93
CA PRO A 315 -15.98 4.02 -5.02
C PRO A 315 -15.49 2.57 -4.97
N SER A 316 -14.21 2.34 -4.67
CA SER A 316 -13.65 0.99 -4.54
C SER A 316 -14.22 0.25 -3.34
N ALA A 317 -14.43 0.93 -2.19
CA ALA A 317 -15.06 0.36 -1.02
C ALA A 317 -16.54 0.02 -1.27
N PHE A 318 -17.24 0.86 -2.01
CA PHE A 318 -18.63 0.61 -2.42
C PHE A 318 -18.75 -0.60 -3.36
N ARG A 319 -17.93 -0.67 -4.40
CA ARG A 319 -17.87 -1.85 -5.30
C ARG A 319 -17.60 -3.13 -4.53
N HIS A 320 -16.58 -3.11 -3.67
CA HIS A 320 -16.26 -4.26 -2.82
C HIS A 320 -17.46 -4.67 -1.96
N GLU A 321 -18.16 -3.72 -1.34
CA GLU A 321 -19.33 -4.01 -0.51
C GLU A 321 -20.49 -4.62 -1.32
N LEU A 322 -20.74 -4.10 -2.53
CA LEU A 322 -21.74 -4.67 -3.43
C LEU A 322 -21.41 -6.10 -3.81
N VAL A 323 -20.15 -6.37 -4.18
CA VAL A 323 -19.69 -7.72 -4.52
C VAL A 323 -19.86 -8.67 -3.34
N GLN A 324 -19.46 -8.27 -2.12
CA GLN A 324 -19.62 -9.11 -0.93
C GLN A 324 -21.10 -9.39 -0.61
N LYS A 325 -21.97 -8.39 -0.73
CA LYS A 325 -23.43 -8.57 -0.56
C LYS A 325 -24.00 -9.51 -1.62
N SER A 326 -23.55 -9.40 -2.87
CA SER A 326 -24.01 -10.26 -3.96
C SER A 326 -23.58 -11.70 -3.75
N ILE A 327 -22.30 -11.95 -3.40
CA ILE A 327 -21.79 -13.29 -3.08
C ILE A 327 -22.57 -13.93 -1.92
N ALA A 328 -22.87 -13.15 -0.86
CA ALA A 328 -23.64 -13.64 0.26
C ALA A 328 -25.12 -13.94 -0.09
N ALA A 329 -25.69 -13.20 -1.04
CA ALA A 329 -27.08 -13.34 -1.46
C ALA A 329 -27.35 -14.53 -2.38
N LYS A 330 -26.32 -14.99 -3.14
CA LYS A 330 -26.37 -16.12 -4.09
C LYS A 330 -27.61 -16.07 -5.00
N LYS A 331 -27.71 -14.99 -5.79
CA LYS A 331 -28.88 -14.74 -6.64
C LYS A 331 -28.71 -15.30 -8.05
N ARG A 332 -29.80 -15.84 -8.60
CA ARG A 332 -29.90 -16.33 -10.00
C ARG A 332 -30.27 -15.14 -10.88
N ILE A 333 -29.44 -14.81 -11.84
CA ILE A 333 -29.63 -13.66 -12.74
C ILE A 333 -29.73 -14.12 -14.16
N VAL A 334 -30.87 -13.85 -14.81
CA VAL A 334 -31.06 -14.12 -16.23
C VAL A 334 -30.57 -12.96 -17.09
N LEU A 335 -29.82 -13.30 -18.12
CA LEU A 335 -29.19 -12.41 -19.10
C LEU A 335 -29.80 -12.71 -20.49
N PRO A 336 -30.84 -11.94 -20.91
CA PRO A 336 -31.58 -12.21 -22.15
C PRO A 336 -30.75 -12.09 -23.43
N GLU A 337 -29.71 -11.24 -23.41
CA GLU A 337 -28.81 -11.01 -24.56
C GLU A 337 -27.61 -11.97 -24.49
N GLY A 338 -27.90 -13.27 -24.31
CA GLY A 338 -26.93 -14.29 -23.93
C GLY A 338 -25.83 -14.61 -24.94
N SER A 339 -25.94 -14.18 -26.21
CA SER A 339 -24.90 -14.32 -27.23
C SER A 339 -24.14 -13.01 -27.51
N GLU A 340 -24.45 -11.94 -26.79
CA GLU A 340 -23.71 -10.66 -26.94
C GLU A 340 -22.36 -10.74 -26.21
N PRO A 341 -21.23 -10.37 -26.86
CA PRO A 341 -19.88 -10.57 -26.31
C PRO A 341 -19.68 -10.02 -24.91
N ARG A 342 -20.11 -8.78 -24.62
CA ARG A 342 -19.98 -8.15 -23.29
C ARG A 342 -20.82 -8.87 -22.23
N THR A 343 -21.99 -9.42 -22.64
CA THR A 343 -22.86 -10.19 -21.75
C THR A 343 -22.22 -11.53 -21.39
N VAL A 344 -21.60 -12.20 -22.37
CA VAL A 344 -20.89 -13.47 -22.15
C VAL A 344 -19.70 -13.25 -21.21
N GLU A 345 -18.88 -12.21 -21.46
CA GLU A 345 -17.75 -11.85 -20.63
C GLU A 345 -18.19 -11.54 -19.19
N ALA A 346 -19.21 -10.71 -19.03
CA ALA A 346 -19.77 -10.37 -17.71
C ALA A 346 -20.30 -11.61 -16.97
N ALA A 347 -20.98 -12.52 -17.68
CA ALA A 347 -21.47 -13.77 -17.09
C ALA A 347 -20.33 -14.67 -16.61
N VAL A 348 -19.25 -14.80 -17.39
CA VAL A 348 -18.04 -15.55 -17.02
C VAL A 348 -17.41 -14.96 -15.76
N ILE A 349 -17.23 -13.64 -15.69
CA ILE A 349 -16.66 -12.95 -14.53
C ILE A 349 -17.54 -13.14 -13.29
N CYS A 350 -18.85 -12.89 -13.42
CA CYS A 350 -19.77 -12.97 -12.28
C CYS A 350 -19.87 -14.40 -11.73
N GLN A 351 -19.95 -15.40 -12.63
CA GLN A 351 -20.01 -16.80 -12.24
C GLN A 351 -18.71 -17.26 -11.57
N SER A 352 -17.55 -16.93 -12.16
CA SER A 352 -16.23 -17.32 -11.64
C SER A 352 -15.93 -16.68 -10.28
N ARG A 353 -16.39 -15.45 -10.05
CA ARG A 353 -16.22 -14.74 -8.77
C ARG A 353 -17.34 -15.05 -7.77
N GLY A 354 -18.32 -15.87 -8.13
CA GLY A 354 -19.47 -16.21 -7.26
C GLY A 354 -20.39 -15.03 -6.97
N ILE A 355 -20.39 -13.99 -7.81
CA ILE A 355 -21.21 -12.78 -7.64
C ILE A 355 -22.69 -13.09 -7.88
N ALA A 356 -22.97 -13.93 -8.89
CA ALA A 356 -24.31 -14.38 -9.22
C ALA A 356 -24.26 -15.73 -9.95
N ASP A 357 -25.32 -16.52 -9.83
CA ASP A 357 -25.57 -17.69 -10.68
C ASP A 357 -26.19 -17.17 -11.97
N CYS A 358 -25.37 -17.06 -13.04
CA CYS A 358 -25.79 -16.48 -14.32
C CYS A 358 -26.47 -17.49 -15.22
N ILE A 359 -27.53 -17.04 -15.90
CA ILE A 359 -28.29 -17.82 -16.89
C ILE A 359 -28.34 -17.04 -18.20
N LEU A 360 -27.65 -17.54 -19.23
CA LEU A 360 -27.64 -16.94 -20.57
C LEU A 360 -28.78 -17.47 -21.38
N LEU A 361 -29.63 -16.62 -21.98
CA LEU A 361 -30.65 -17.01 -22.94
C LEU A 361 -30.09 -16.91 -24.36
N ALA A 362 -29.52 -18.00 -24.85
CA ALA A 362 -28.93 -18.09 -26.17
C ALA A 362 -28.77 -19.57 -26.58
N LYS A 363 -28.49 -19.80 -27.85
CA LYS A 363 -28.07 -21.14 -28.32
C LYS A 363 -26.65 -21.42 -27.75
N PRO A 364 -26.43 -22.62 -27.20
CA PRO A 364 -25.12 -22.99 -26.67
C PRO A 364 -23.96 -22.85 -27.69
N SER A 365 -24.23 -23.13 -28.98
CA SER A 365 -23.27 -22.96 -30.07
C SER A 365 -22.81 -21.52 -30.23
N ASP A 366 -23.73 -20.56 -30.09
CA ASP A 366 -23.43 -19.14 -30.29
C ASP A 366 -22.61 -18.59 -29.14
N VAL A 367 -22.92 -19.00 -27.92
CA VAL A 367 -22.13 -18.63 -26.72
C VAL A 367 -20.74 -19.25 -26.79
N ALA A 368 -20.62 -20.53 -27.21
CA ALA A 368 -19.32 -21.18 -27.36
C ALA A 368 -18.43 -20.45 -28.38
N GLN A 369 -19.01 -20.04 -29.52
CA GLN A 369 -18.28 -19.27 -30.55
C GLN A 369 -17.84 -17.92 -30.05
N VAL A 370 -18.67 -17.22 -29.28
CA VAL A 370 -18.31 -15.92 -28.67
C VAL A 370 -17.19 -16.09 -27.63
N ALA A 371 -17.29 -17.11 -26.78
CA ALA A 371 -16.26 -17.42 -25.79
C ALA A 371 -14.93 -17.75 -26.46
N GLU A 372 -14.91 -18.54 -27.52
CA GLU A 372 -13.72 -18.86 -28.31
C GLU A 372 -13.07 -17.59 -28.90
N ASN A 373 -13.90 -16.73 -29.52
CA ASN A 373 -13.44 -15.47 -30.13
C ASN A 373 -12.81 -14.50 -29.09
N LEU A 374 -13.30 -14.52 -27.85
CA LEU A 374 -12.79 -13.71 -26.74
C LEU A 374 -11.66 -14.40 -25.95
N GLY A 375 -11.34 -15.67 -26.28
CA GLY A 375 -10.34 -16.44 -25.51
C GLY A 375 -10.79 -16.77 -24.08
N LEU A 376 -12.11 -16.82 -23.83
CA LEU A 376 -12.68 -17.09 -22.51
C LEU A 376 -12.95 -18.57 -22.30
N THR A 377 -12.74 -19.07 -21.12
CA THR A 377 -13.16 -20.40 -20.67
C THR A 377 -14.50 -20.26 -19.94
N LEU A 378 -15.53 -20.96 -20.41
CA LEU A 378 -16.83 -20.96 -19.74
C LEU A 378 -16.71 -21.70 -18.39
N PRO A 379 -17.07 -21.06 -17.27
CA PRO A 379 -16.97 -21.69 -15.96
C PRO A 379 -17.99 -22.78 -15.76
N GLU A 380 -17.64 -23.77 -14.94
CA GLU A 380 -18.57 -24.81 -14.52
C GLU A 380 -19.77 -24.20 -13.78
N GLY A 381 -20.98 -24.65 -14.12
CA GLY A 381 -22.21 -24.12 -13.49
C GLY A 381 -22.84 -22.94 -14.22
N LEU A 382 -22.19 -22.30 -15.20
CA LEU A 382 -22.83 -21.30 -16.05
C LEU A 382 -23.94 -21.96 -16.91
N GLN A 383 -25.18 -21.55 -16.71
CA GLN A 383 -26.32 -22.10 -17.43
C GLN A 383 -26.52 -21.36 -18.76
N ILE A 384 -26.66 -22.14 -19.85
CA ILE A 384 -26.94 -21.60 -21.17
C ILE A 384 -28.22 -22.31 -21.66
N LEU A 385 -29.29 -21.54 -21.82
CA LEU A 385 -30.61 -22.07 -22.17
C LEU A 385 -31.03 -21.56 -23.55
N ASP A 386 -31.30 -22.49 -24.48
CA ASP A 386 -31.82 -22.10 -25.79
C ASP A 386 -33.29 -21.67 -25.68
N PRO A 387 -33.61 -20.38 -25.99
CA PRO A 387 -34.96 -19.84 -25.92
C PRO A 387 -35.99 -20.70 -26.71
N ALA A 388 -35.58 -21.24 -27.85
CA ALA A 388 -36.49 -22.03 -28.70
C ALA A 388 -37.08 -23.26 -27.99
N ASN A 389 -36.32 -23.85 -27.07
CA ASN A 389 -36.74 -25.03 -26.30
C ASN A 389 -37.61 -24.66 -25.08
N LEU A 390 -37.66 -23.38 -24.69
CA LEU A 390 -38.33 -22.92 -23.49
C LEU A 390 -39.71 -22.33 -23.76
N ILE A 391 -39.90 -21.63 -24.89
CA ILE A 391 -41.08 -20.82 -25.20
C ILE A 391 -42.39 -21.55 -24.90
N ALA A 392 -42.49 -22.81 -25.28
CA ALA A 392 -43.72 -23.61 -25.12
C ALA A 392 -44.18 -23.68 -23.65
N ASN A 393 -43.25 -23.69 -22.70
CA ASN A 393 -43.53 -23.79 -21.27
C ASN A 393 -44.16 -22.51 -20.71
N TYR A 394 -43.89 -21.35 -21.33
CA TYR A 394 -44.31 -20.02 -20.83
C TYR A 394 -45.56 -19.49 -21.54
N VAL A 395 -46.06 -20.09 -22.63
CA VAL A 395 -47.24 -19.62 -23.37
C VAL A 395 -48.44 -19.55 -22.44
N LYS A 396 -48.84 -20.69 -21.83
CA LYS A 396 -50.00 -20.74 -20.94
C LYS A 396 -49.87 -19.83 -19.70
N PRO A 397 -48.76 -19.84 -18.96
CA PRO A 397 -48.53 -18.89 -17.86
C PRO A 397 -48.67 -17.44 -18.30
N MET A 398 -48.13 -17.06 -19.46
CA MET A 398 -48.21 -15.68 -19.95
C MET A 398 -49.65 -15.29 -20.29
N VAL A 399 -50.42 -16.11 -20.97
CA VAL A 399 -51.86 -15.88 -21.27
C VAL A 399 -52.64 -15.69 -19.96
N ALA A 400 -52.44 -16.56 -18.98
CA ALA A 400 -53.08 -16.47 -17.67
C ALA A 400 -52.71 -15.11 -16.95
N ARG A 401 -51.47 -14.72 -17.01
CA ARG A 401 -50.98 -13.46 -16.41
C ARG A 401 -51.59 -12.22 -17.07
N ARG A 402 -51.79 -12.26 -18.38
CA ARG A 402 -52.37 -11.17 -19.17
C ARG A 402 -53.90 -11.09 -19.10
N LYS A 403 -54.57 -12.05 -18.41
CA LYS A 403 -56.03 -12.04 -18.12
C LYS A 403 -56.89 -11.84 -19.37
N GLY A 404 -56.66 -12.64 -20.43
CA GLY A 404 -57.42 -12.60 -21.67
C GLY A 404 -57.08 -11.45 -22.64
N LYS A 405 -56.05 -10.66 -22.36
CA LYS A 405 -55.55 -9.60 -23.29
C LYS A 405 -54.61 -10.18 -24.36
N LEU A 406 -54.37 -11.47 -24.37
CA LEU A 406 -53.43 -12.16 -25.24
C LEU A 406 -53.89 -13.59 -25.44
N ASP A 407 -53.89 -14.06 -26.69
CA ASP A 407 -54.12 -15.47 -27.02
C ASP A 407 -52.80 -16.26 -27.04
N GLU A 408 -52.89 -17.60 -27.19
CA GLU A 408 -51.70 -18.48 -27.15
C GLU A 408 -50.74 -18.21 -28.33
N LEU A 409 -51.26 -17.86 -29.50
CA LEU A 409 -50.45 -17.59 -30.70
C LEU A 409 -49.66 -16.26 -30.50
N GLN A 410 -50.33 -15.25 -30.00
CA GLN A 410 -49.70 -13.96 -29.67
C GLN A 410 -48.69 -14.08 -28.54
N ALA A 411 -48.97 -14.90 -27.51
CA ALA A 411 -48.05 -15.19 -26.44
C ALA A 411 -46.78 -15.89 -26.95
N HIS A 412 -46.97 -16.89 -27.79
CA HIS A 412 -45.85 -17.59 -28.43
C HIS A 412 -44.97 -16.66 -29.27
N GLU A 413 -45.56 -15.73 -30.01
CA GLU A 413 -44.81 -14.77 -30.81
C GLU A 413 -44.04 -13.77 -29.94
N GLN A 414 -44.66 -13.25 -28.87
CA GLN A 414 -43.98 -12.30 -27.95
C GLN A 414 -42.85 -12.97 -27.15
N LEU A 415 -42.97 -14.27 -26.84
CA LEU A 415 -41.94 -15.02 -26.12
C LEU A 415 -40.70 -15.32 -26.96
N LYS A 416 -40.71 -15.06 -28.27
CA LYS A 416 -39.50 -15.08 -29.10
C LYS A 416 -38.53 -13.98 -28.75
N ASP A 417 -39.01 -12.88 -28.15
CA ASP A 417 -38.17 -11.87 -27.55
C ASP A 417 -37.60 -12.41 -26.23
N SER A 418 -36.29 -12.52 -26.15
CA SER A 418 -35.58 -13.08 -24.98
C SER A 418 -35.78 -12.25 -23.72
N VAL A 419 -36.03 -10.95 -23.84
CA VAL A 419 -36.35 -10.09 -22.67
C VAL A 419 -37.70 -10.41 -22.10
N VAL A 420 -38.71 -10.66 -23.00
CA VAL A 420 -40.06 -11.11 -22.59
C VAL A 420 -39.97 -12.47 -21.91
N LEU A 421 -39.21 -13.41 -22.50
CA LEU A 421 -39.00 -14.75 -21.96
C LEU A 421 -38.34 -14.67 -20.57
N GLY A 422 -37.24 -13.96 -20.45
CA GLY A 422 -36.55 -13.77 -19.16
C GLY A 422 -37.44 -13.08 -18.12
N THR A 423 -38.31 -12.16 -18.54
CA THR A 423 -39.28 -11.51 -17.64
C THR A 423 -40.33 -12.50 -17.15
N MET A 424 -40.73 -13.49 -17.98
CA MET A 424 -41.63 -14.56 -17.54
C MET A 424 -40.94 -15.52 -16.55
N MET A 425 -39.66 -15.85 -16.76
CA MET A 425 -38.88 -16.64 -15.80
C MET A 425 -38.82 -15.91 -14.42
N LEU A 426 -38.60 -14.58 -14.44
CA LEU A 426 -38.60 -13.75 -13.21
C LEU A 426 -40.00 -13.72 -12.57
N GLN A 427 -41.06 -13.61 -13.35
CA GLN A 427 -42.45 -13.63 -12.84
C GLN A 427 -42.85 -14.94 -12.19
N LEU A 428 -42.23 -16.05 -12.60
CA LEU A 428 -42.49 -17.40 -12.07
C LEU A 428 -41.49 -17.81 -10.96
N ASP A 429 -40.67 -16.87 -10.47
CA ASP A 429 -39.67 -17.10 -9.44
C ASP A 429 -38.60 -18.14 -9.79
N GLU A 430 -38.38 -18.40 -11.08
CA GLU A 430 -37.33 -19.29 -11.57
C GLU A 430 -35.94 -18.61 -11.51
N VAL A 431 -35.92 -17.28 -11.54
CA VAL A 431 -34.75 -16.42 -11.35
C VAL A 431 -35.08 -15.32 -10.39
N ASP A 432 -34.04 -14.71 -9.80
CA ASP A 432 -34.18 -13.65 -8.80
C ASP A 432 -34.03 -12.23 -9.39
N GLY A 433 -33.48 -12.13 -10.60
CA GLY A 433 -33.27 -10.87 -11.30
C GLY A 433 -33.07 -11.05 -12.79
N LEU A 434 -33.22 -9.96 -13.52
CA LEU A 434 -32.97 -9.87 -14.97
C LEU A 434 -32.10 -8.63 -15.22
N VAL A 435 -31.03 -8.82 -16.01
CA VAL A 435 -30.17 -7.74 -16.47
C VAL A 435 -30.11 -7.75 -17.99
N SER A 436 -30.47 -6.63 -18.61
CA SER A 436 -30.50 -6.43 -20.05
C SER A 436 -30.14 -4.98 -20.40
N GLY A 437 -29.83 -4.71 -21.64
CA GLY A 437 -29.53 -3.35 -22.15
C GLY A 437 -28.21 -3.28 -22.91
N ALA A 438 -27.56 -4.40 -23.16
CA ALA A 438 -26.38 -4.42 -24.02
C ALA A 438 -26.74 -4.13 -25.50
N VAL A 439 -27.91 -4.56 -25.93
CA VAL A 439 -28.46 -4.36 -27.31
C VAL A 439 -29.84 -3.70 -27.24
N HIS A 440 -30.66 -4.06 -26.26
CA HIS A 440 -32.01 -3.55 -26.12
C HIS A 440 -32.06 -2.13 -25.56
N THR A 441 -33.06 -1.35 -25.99
CA THR A 441 -33.32 -0.02 -25.40
C THR A 441 -33.98 -0.18 -24.03
N THR A 442 -33.89 0.88 -23.21
CA THR A 442 -34.54 0.94 -21.90
C THR A 442 -36.03 0.62 -21.99
N ALA A 443 -36.73 1.14 -23.01
CA ALA A 443 -38.14 0.88 -23.22
C ALA A 443 -38.43 -0.60 -23.49
N ASN A 444 -37.59 -1.26 -24.25
CA ASN A 444 -37.78 -2.70 -24.59
C ASN A 444 -37.49 -3.58 -23.36
N THR A 445 -36.56 -3.17 -22.50
CA THR A 445 -36.25 -3.89 -21.24
C THR A 445 -37.36 -3.74 -20.21
N VAL A 446 -37.87 -2.49 -20.02
CA VAL A 446 -38.82 -2.18 -18.94
C VAL A 446 -40.27 -2.52 -19.26
N ARG A 447 -40.68 -2.41 -20.53
CA ARG A 447 -42.07 -2.65 -20.98
C ARG A 447 -42.58 -4.06 -20.60
N PRO A 448 -41.82 -5.16 -20.78
CA PRO A 448 -42.26 -6.47 -20.34
C PRO A 448 -42.51 -6.56 -18.85
N ALA A 449 -41.64 -5.93 -18.03
CA ALA A 449 -41.79 -5.89 -16.59
C ALA A 449 -43.10 -5.19 -16.16
N PHE A 450 -43.44 -4.04 -16.76
CA PHE A 450 -44.71 -3.36 -16.50
C PHE A 450 -45.94 -4.20 -16.91
N GLN A 451 -45.81 -5.01 -17.97
CA GLN A 451 -46.91 -5.80 -18.48
C GLN A 451 -47.12 -7.10 -17.70
N LEU A 452 -46.05 -7.74 -17.26
CA LEU A 452 -46.03 -9.08 -16.69
C LEU A 452 -45.85 -9.10 -15.19
N ILE A 453 -44.95 -8.28 -14.62
CA ILE A 453 -44.65 -8.24 -13.19
C ILE A 453 -45.57 -7.21 -12.49
N LYS A 454 -45.60 -5.98 -12.99
CA LYS A 454 -46.32 -4.82 -12.44
C LYS A 454 -45.68 -4.32 -11.13
N THR A 455 -46.27 -3.28 -10.54
CA THR A 455 -45.93 -2.76 -9.23
C THR A 455 -46.47 -3.65 -8.11
N ALA A 456 -45.80 -3.67 -6.96
CA ALA A 456 -46.36 -4.24 -5.76
C ALA A 456 -47.63 -3.46 -5.33
N PRO A 457 -48.61 -4.14 -4.69
CA PRO A 457 -49.94 -3.51 -4.41
C PRO A 457 -49.92 -2.18 -3.68
N GLN A 458 -48.90 -1.95 -2.84
CA GLN A 458 -48.73 -0.75 -2.04
C GLN A 458 -48.09 0.43 -2.82
N TYR A 459 -47.60 0.21 -4.03
CA TYR A 459 -46.91 1.23 -4.83
C TYR A 459 -47.64 1.49 -6.14
N SER A 460 -47.88 2.75 -6.42
CA SER A 460 -48.50 3.22 -7.69
C SER A 460 -47.47 3.64 -8.73
N LEU A 461 -46.26 3.90 -8.31
CA LEU A 461 -45.19 4.47 -9.13
C LEU A 461 -43.96 3.56 -9.15
N VAL A 462 -43.25 3.52 -10.27
CA VAL A 462 -41.93 2.93 -10.43
C VAL A 462 -40.94 4.05 -10.69
N SER A 463 -39.83 4.04 -9.97
CA SER A 463 -38.73 4.98 -10.15
C SER A 463 -37.41 4.24 -10.41
N SER A 464 -36.41 4.98 -10.85
CA SER A 464 -35.08 4.46 -11.12
C SER A 464 -34.03 5.23 -10.33
N ILE A 465 -32.96 4.55 -9.97
CA ILE A 465 -31.79 5.16 -9.33
C ILE A 465 -30.52 4.75 -10.06
N PHE A 466 -29.54 5.67 -10.06
CA PHE A 466 -28.17 5.40 -10.46
C PHE A 466 -27.21 5.59 -9.28
N PHE A 467 -26.33 4.64 -9.07
CA PHE A 467 -25.16 4.80 -8.23
C PHE A 467 -24.01 5.34 -9.09
N MET A 468 -23.69 6.62 -8.88
CA MET A 468 -22.62 7.29 -9.62
C MET A 468 -21.33 7.19 -8.82
N LEU A 469 -20.38 6.42 -9.33
CA LEU A 469 -19.06 6.26 -8.74
C LEU A 469 -18.14 7.36 -9.28
N LEU A 470 -18.18 8.52 -8.65
CA LEU A 470 -17.30 9.64 -8.98
C LEU A 470 -15.91 9.40 -8.38
N PRO A 471 -14.84 10.07 -8.82
CA PRO A 471 -13.47 9.80 -8.35
C PRO A 471 -13.29 9.87 -6.82
N GLU A 472 -14.07 10.73 -6.13
CA GLU A 472 -13.91 11.00 -4.70
C GLU A 472 -15.06 10.46 -3.83
N GLN A 473 -16.20 10.11 -4.43
CA GLN A 473 -17.42 9.77 -3.68
C GLN A 473 -18.41 8.97 -4.50
N VAL A 474 -19.34 8.30 -3.82
CA VAL A 474 -20.50 7.65 -4.42
C VAL A 474 -21.72 8.53 -4.16
N VAL A 475 -22.43 8.88 -5.22
CA VAL A 475 -23.71 9.61 -5.13
C VAL A 475 -24.83 8.81 -5.75
N VAL A 476 -26.06 9.02 -5.27
CA VAL A 476 -27.26 8.36 -5.76
C VAL A 476 -28.12 9.39 -6.46
N TYR A 477 -28.42 9.14 -7.74
CA TYR A 477 -29.36 9.94 -8.51
C TYR A 477 -30.69 9.18 -8.59
N GLY A 478 -31.76 9.85 -8.25
CA GLY A 478 -33.13 9.35 -8.39
C GLY A 478 -33.83 9.89 -9.63
N ASP A 479 -34.85 9.17 -10.10
CA ASP A 479 -35.73 9.53 -11.22
C ASP A 479 -35.00 9.88 -12.52
N CYS A 480 -33.99 9.05 -12.85
CA CYS A 480 -33.07 9.34 -13.96
C CYS A 480 -33.55 8.82 -15.31
N ALA A 481 -34.32 7.73 -15.34
CA ALA A 481 -34.71 7.03 -16.57
C ALA A 481 -36.19 6.69 -16.64
N ILE A 482 -36.85 6.56 -15.51
CA ILE A 482 -38.28 6.22 -15.41
C ILE A 482 -38.95 7.28 -14.53
N ASN A 483 -39.97 7.95 -15.07
CA ASN A 483 -40.68 9.09 -14.43
C ASN A 483 -39.70 10.16 -13.91
N PRO A 484 -38.95 10.81 -14.81
CA PRO A 484 -38.05 11.89 -14.45
C PRO A 484 -38.80 13.12 -13.95
#